data_b942b3cd391c9de5198f56c641209d3a
#
_entry.id   b942b3cd391c9de5198f56c641209d3a
#
_cell.length_a   1.000
_cell.length_b   1.000
_cell.length_c   1.000
_cell.angle_alpha   90.00
_cell.angle_beta   90.00
_cell.angle_gamma   90.00
#
_symmetry.space_group_name_H-M   'P 1'
#
loop_
_entity.id
_entity.type
_entity.pdbx_description
1 polymer ?
#
loop_
_entity_poly.entity_id
_entity_poly.type
_entity_poly.pdbx_seq_one_letter_code
_entity_poly.pdbx_strand_id
1 'polypeptide(L)'
;MTVYAFPGTEGAKVEFKSRYEHFIGGEWTPPVKGQYFENVTPVTGKVFCEVARGTAEDIDAALDAAWKAAPAWGATSPAERALVLHRIADRMEENLEMLAVAETWDNGKAVRETLNADVPLAIDHFRYFAGAIRAQEGGLSQVDEDTVAYHFHEPLGVVGQIIPWNFPLLMGVWKLAPALAAGNAVVIKPAEQTPASIMVFIELIADLLPAGVVNVVNGFGLEAGKPLAQSPRIRKIAFTGETTTGRLIMQYASENIIPVTLELGGKSPNVFFEDVMAADDAYWDKAQEGFTLFALNQGEVCTCPSRALVQESIAEKFLDAVVERTSRIVTGNPLDTDMMMGAQASNDQLEKITSYLDIGRQEGAEVLIGGARAEMEGELAGGYYVQPTIFRGDNSMRIFQEEIFGPVVSTTTFTDFDDAMRIANDTLYGLGAGVWSRNGNTAYRAGRAIQAGRVWVNNYHAYPAHAAFGGYKSSGIGRENHLMMLDHYQQTKNLLVSYSEDKLGFF
;
A
#
# COMPACT_ATOMS: atom_id res chain seq x y z
N MET A 1 25.88 -9.79 -7.57
CA MET A 1 26.15 -8.63 -6.70
C MET A 1 26.22 -7.39 -7.56
N THR A 2 25.24 -6.51 -7.47
CA THR A 2 25.21 -5.21 -8.15
C THR A 2 25.01 -4.15 -7.08
N VAL A 3 25.89 -3.13 -7.06
CA VAL A 3 25.72 -1.95 -6.22
C VAL A 3 25.43 -0.78 -7.16
N TYR A 4 24.25 -0.22 -7.06
CA TYR A 4 23.89 0.96 -7.84
C TYR A 4 24.57 2.21 -7.25
N ALA A 5 25.03 3.08 -8.13
CA ALA A 5 25.59 4.37 -7.74
C ALA A 5 24.51 5.25 -7.09
N PHE A 6 24.90 6.03 -6.10
CA PHE A 6 23.99 7.00 -5.46
C PHE A 6 23.52 8.04 -6.48
N PRO A 7 22.23 8.40 -6.48
CA PRO A 7 21.75 9.50 -7.30
C PRO A 7 22.58 10.77 -7.10
N GLY A 8 22.86 11.46 -8.19
CA GLY A 8 23.76 12.63 -8.21
C GLY A 8 25.26 12.29 -8.31
N THR A 9 25.63 11.00 -8.44
CA THR A 9 27.01 10.57 -8.70
C THR A 9 27.16 9.93 -10.07
N GLU A 10 28.38 9.80 -10.58
CA GLU A 10 28.63 9.19 -11.88
C GLU A 10 28.12 7.73 -11.95
N GLY A 11 27.40 7.40 -13.00
CA GLY A 11 26.81 6.07 -13.22
C GLY A 11 25.48 5.82 -12.53
N ALA A 12 24.88 6.83 -11.89
CA ALA A 12 23.55 6.73 -11.30
C ALA A 12 22.48 6.36 -12.34
N LYS A 13 21.53 5.49 -11.95
CA LYS A 13 20.40 5.05 -12.81
C LYS A 13 19.27 6.08 -12.88
N VAL A 14 19.20 6.99 -11.92
CA VAL A 14 18.21 8.06 -11.85
C VAL A 14 18.91 9.38 -11.52
N GLU A 15 18.48 10.45 -12.18
CA GLU A 15 18.87 11.80 -11.86
C GLU A 15 17.63 12.55 -11.36
N PHE A 16 17.61 12.89 -10.08
CA PHE A 16 16.54 13.71 -9.52
C PHE A 16 16.74 15.17 -9.85
N LYS A 17 15.66 15.87 -10.14
CA LYS A 17 15.68 17.33 -10.23
C LYS A 17 15.98 17.92 -8.85
N SER A 18 16.64 19.07 -8.81
CA SER A 18 16.84 19.83 -7.58
C SER A 18 15.52 20.33 -6.97
N ARG A 19 14.47 20.47 -7.83
CA ARG A 19 13.12 20.89 -7.43
C ARG A 19 12.05 20.26 -8.29
N TYR A 20 10.98 19.76 -7.65
CA TYR A 20 9.78 19.25 -8.29
C TYR A 20 8.58 20.18 -8.06
N GLU A 21 7.91 20.52 -9.14
CA GLU A 21 6.66 21.26 -9.15
C GLU A 21 5.45 20.31 -8.99
N HIS A 22 4.24 20.84 -8.90
CA HIS A 22 3.02 20.06 -9.11
C HIS A 22 2.90 19.62 -10.57
N PHE A 23 2.14 18.56 -10.83
CA PHE A 23 1.75 18.18 -12.19
C PHE A 23 0.25 18.38 -12.34
N ILE A 24 -0.15 19.44 -13.04
CA ILE A 24 -1.56 19.86 -13.17
C ILE A 24 -1.87 20.14 -14.63
N GLY A 25 -2.94 19.53 -15.15
CA GLY A 25 -3.40 19.78 -16.51
C GLY A 25 -2.43 19.36 -17.61
N GLY A 26 -1.50 18.46 -17.30
CA GLY A 26 -0.45 18.01 -18.22
C GLY A 26 0.85 18.86 -18.16
N GLU A 27 0.94 19.80 -17.25
CA GLU A 27 2.06 20.73 -17.11
C GLU A 27 2.65 20.73 -15.70
N TRP A 28 3.95 21.03 -15.59
CA TRP A 28 4.63 21.26 -14.34
C TRP A 28 4.32 22.67 -13.84
N THR A 29 3.62 22.76 -12.72
CA THR A 29 3.03 24.01 -12.21
C THR A 29 3.63 24.35 -10.85
N PRO A 30 4.23 25.54 -10.67
CA PRO A 30 4.72 25.97 -9.37
C PRO A 30 3.57 26.13 -8.36
N PRO A 31 3.82 25.92 -7.05
CA PRO A 31 2.79 26.07 -6.03
C PRO A 31 2.30 27.53 -5.96
N VAL A 32 1.00 27.74 -5.82
CA VAL A 32 0.37 29.08 -5.82
C VAL A 32 1.02 30.01 -4.80
N LYS A 33 1.43 29.51 -3.64
CA LYS A 33 2.11 30.30 -2.59
C LYS A 33 3.62 30.37 -2.75
N GLY A 34 4.19 29.77 -3.81
CA GLY A 34 5.64 29.77 -4.06
C GLY A 34 6.47 29.08 -2.97
N GLN A 35 5.85 28.19 -2.18
CA GLN A 35 6.50 27.47 -1.08
C GLN A 35 6.89 26.05 -1.50
N TYR A 36 8.03 25.60 -0.96
CA TYR A 36 8.58 24.28 -1.17
C TYR A 36 8.97 23.68 0.18
N PHE A 37 9.14 22.39 0.23
CA PHE A 37 9.69 21.67 1.37
C PHE A 37 10.81 20.76 0.93
N GLU A 38 11.76 20.52 1.83
CA GLU A 38 12.90 19.66 1.59
C GLU A 38 12.47 18.19 1.61
N ASN A 39 12.94 17.41 0.63
CA ASN A 39 12.82 15.95 0.62
C ASN A 39 14.16 15.33 1.00
N VAL A 40 14.13 14.48 2.03
CA VAL A 40 15.30 13.86 2.64
C VAL A 40 15.35 12.38 2.25
N THR A 41 16.47 11.92 1.71
CA THR A 41 16.65 10.49 1.56
C THR A 41 16.96 9.84 2.91
N PRO A 42 16.19 8.83 3.33
CA PRO A 42 16.44 8.14 4.59
C PRO A 42 17.73 7.30 4.59
N VAL A 43 18.29 7.06 3.40
CA VAL A 43 19.53 6.31 3.21
C VAL A 43 20.71 7.01 3.88
N THR A 44 20.78 8.31 3.77
CA THR A 44 21.90 9.12 4.31
C THR A 44 21.45 10.22 5.29
N GLY A 45 20.13 10.45 5.42
CA GLY A 45 19.57 11.55 6.20
C GLY A 45 19.81 12.94 5.58
N LYS A 46 20.16 13.01 4.27
CA LYS A 46 20.48 14.27 3.59
C LYS A 46 19.34 14.69 2.65
N VAL A 47 19.13 16.01 2.54
CA VAL A 47 18.24 16.59 1.53
C VAL A 47 18.81 16.32 0.14
N PHE A 48 17.97 15.88 -0.79
CA PHE A 48 18.38 15.62 -2.18
C PHE A 48 17.56 16.40 -3.21
N CYS A 49 16.36 16.89 -2.83
CA CYS A 49 15.57 17.79 -3.67
C CYS A 49 14.58 18.61 -2.81
N GLU A 50 13.98 19.61 -3.43
CA GLU A 50 12.82 20.33 -2.90
C GLU A 50 11.57 19.94 -3.67
N VAL A 51 10.41 19.97 -3.01
CA VAL A 51 9.12 19.61 -3.61
C VAL A 51 8.08 20.68 -3.30
N ALA A 52 7.22 20.98 -4.26
CA ALA A 52 6.17 21.97 -4.15
C ALA A 52 5.26 21.72 -2.94
N ARG A 53 5.02 22.76 -2.13
CA ARG A 53 4.13 22.75 -0.96
C ARG A 53 2.77 23.28 -1.35
N GLY A 54 1.89 22.37 -1.75
CA GLY A 54 0.53 22.66 -2.19
C GLY A 54 -0.42 23.01 -1.06
N THR A 55 -1.41 23.80 -1.42
CA THR A 55 -2.48 24.27 -0.56
C THR A 55 -3.84 24.01 -1.20
N ALA A 56 -4.93 24.49 -0.59
CA ALA A 56 -6.28 24.37 -1.13
C ALA A 56 -6.42 24.96 -2.54
N GLU A 57 -5.71 26.05 -2.83
CA GLU A 57 -5.73 26.72 -4.13
C GLU A 57 -5.09 25.84 -5.23
N ASP A 58 -4.03 25.08 -4.91
CA ASP A 58 -3.43 24.12 -5.84
C ASP A 58 -4.34 22.91 -6.08
N ILE A 59 -5.04 22.45 -5.05
CA ILE A 59 -6.07 21.41 -5.16
C ILE A 59 -7.22 21.88 -6.06
N ASP A 60 -7.69 23.12 -5.90
CA ASP A 60 -8.75 23.68 -6.76
C ASP A 60 -8.31 23.75 -8.22
N ALA A 61 -7.08 24.20 -8.50
CA ALA A 61 -6.52 24.20 -9.85
C ALA A 61 -6.43 22.80 -10.47
N ALA A 62 -6.01 21.79 -9.68
CA ALA A 62 -5.98 20.40 -10.11
C ALA A 62 -7.39 19.85 -10.40
N LEU A 63 -8.36 20.21 -9.57
CA LEU A 63 -9.77 19.84 -9.79
C LEU A 63 -10.36 20.51 -11.05
N ASP A 64 -10.00 21.77 -11.35
CA ASP A 64 -10.39 22.43 -12.59
C ASP A 64 -9.87 21.67 -13.81
N ALA A 65 -8.59 21.33 -13.81
CA ALA A 65 -7.96 20.53 -14.86
C ALA A 65 -8.60 19.14 -15.00
N ALA A 66 -8.83 18.45 -13.88
CA ALA A 66 -9.45 17.13 -13.87
C ALA A 66 -10.88 17.15 -14.42
N TRP A 67 -11.72 18.11 -14.02
CA TRP A 67 -13.09 18.22 -14.53
C TRP A 67 -13.16 18.62 -16.00
N LYS A 68 -12.17 19.35 -16.49
CA LYS A 68 -12.06 19.65 -17.92
C LYS A 68 -11.75 18.38 -18.74
N ALA A 69 -10.93 17.47 -18.19
CA ALA A 69 -10.53 16.23 -18.87
C ALA A 69 -11.53 15.07 -18.72
N ALA A 70 -12.20 14.97 -17.58
CA ALA A 70 -13.02 13.81 -17.19
C ALA A 70 -14.12 13.44 -18.22
N PRO A 71 -14.90 14.36 -18.82
CA PRO A 71 -15.92 13.98 -19.78
C PRO A 71 -15.36 13.29 -21.03
N ALA A 72 -14.27 13.79 -21.58
CA ALA A 72 -13.64 13.22 -22.77
C ALA A 72 -13.00 11.86 -22.47
N TRP A 73 -12.29 11.74 -21.33
CA TRP A 73 -11.68 10.49 -20.90
C TRP A 73 -12.73 9.42 -20.58
N GLY A 74 -13.79 9.80 -19.85
CA GLY A 74 -14.91 8.90 -19.52
C GLY A 74 -15.70 8.40 -20.72
N ALA A 75 -15.71 9.17 -21.82
CA ALA A 75 -16.36 8.80 -23.09
C ALA A 75 -15.51 7.87 -23.97
N THR A 76 -14.21 7.66 -23.65
CA THR A 76 -13.37 6.71 -24.39
C THR A 76 -13.87 5.27 -24.19
N SER A 77 -13.63 4.42 -25.17
CA SER A 77 -13.99 3.00 -25.05
C SER A 77 -13.12 2.26 -24.03
N PRO A 78 -13.60 1.17 -23.42
CA PRO A 78 -12.78 0.30 -22.58
C PRO A 78 -11.49 -0.19 -23.30
N ALA A 79 -11.53 -0.39 -24.61
CA ALA A 79 -10.38 -0.82 -25.40
C ALA A 79 -9.31 0.29 -25.50
N GLU A 80 -9.70 1.55 -25.68
CA GLU A 80 -8.78 2.69 -25.72
C GLU A 80 -8.11 2.89 -24.35
N ARG A 81 -8.87 2.84 -23.25
CA ARG A 81 -8.31 2.93 -21.89
C ARG A 81 -7.34 1.78 -21.61
N ALA A 82 -7.73 0.54 -21.94
CA ALA A 82 -6.85 -0.63 -21.81
C ALA A 82 -5.52 -0.46 -22.55
N LEU A 83 -5.57 0.10 -23.77
CA LEU A 83 -4.35 0.35 -24.56
C LEU A 83 -3.41 1.35 -23.87
N VAL A 84 -3.97 2.41 -23.25
CA VAL A 84 -3.16 3.38 -22.50
C VAL A 84 -2.53 2.71 -21.27
N LEU A 85 -3.27 1.89 -20.52
CA LEU A 85 -2.74 1.18 -19.36
C LEU A 85 -1.61 0.20 -19.76
N HIS A 86 -1.75 -0.51 -20.90
CA HIS A 86 -0.68 -1.37 -21.41
C HIS A 86 0.57 -0.56 -21.78
N ARG A 87 0.42 0.59 -22.43
CA ARG A 87 1.56 1.47 -22.76
C ARG A 87 2.27 2.00 -21.51
N ILE A 88 1.53 2.32 -20.46
CA ILE A 88 2.11 2.70 -19.18
C ILE A 88 2.92 1.52 -18.60
N ALA A 89 2.33 0.32 -18.56
CA ALA A 89 3.01 -0.87 -18.06
C ALA A 89 4.30 -1.19 -18.86
N ASP A 90 4.24 -1.12 -20.18
CA ASP A 90 5.40 -1.35 -21.04
C ASP A 90 6.50 -0.31 -20.82
N ARG A 91 6.13 0.98 -20.69
CA ARG A 91 7.07 2.07 -20.37
C ARG A 91 7.73 1.88 -19.01
N MET A 92 6.98 1.41 -18.00
CA MET A 92 7.53 1.08 -16.68
C MET A 92 8.48 -0.10 -16.75
N GLU A 93 8.18 -1.14 -17.51
CA GLU A 93 9.03 -2.33 -17.69
C GLU A 93 10.35 -1.97 -18.37
N GLU A 94 10.30 -1.14 -19.41
CA GLU A 94 11.49 -0.62 -20.09
C GLU A 94 12.40 0.21 -19.17
N ASN A 95 11.86 0.79 -18.09
CA ASN A 95 12.56 1.66 -17.15
C ASN A 95 12.58 1.09 -15.71
N LEU A 96 12.47 -0.23 -15.56
CA LEU A 96 12.32 -0.92 -14.27
C LEU A 96 13.45 -0.59 -13.30
N GLU A 97 14.71 -0.64 -13.71
CA GLU A 97 15.85 -0.33 -12.84
C GLU A 97 15.86 1.13 -12.39
N MET A 98 15.50 2.06 -13.26
CA MET A 98 15.43 3.49 -12.93
C MET A 98 14.35 3.74 -11.88
N LEU A 99 13.16 3.18 -12.07
CA LEU A 99 12.05 3.28 -11.10
C LEU A 99 12.40 2.62 -9.76
N ALA A 100 13.04 1.46 -9.78
CA ALA A 100 13.45 0.73 -8.59
C ALA A 100 14.49 1.52 -7.76
N VAL A 101 15.48 2.12 -8.40
CA VAL A 101 16.49 2.96 -7.73
C VAL A 101 15.86 4.25 -7.21
N ALA A 102 14.93 4.87 -7.97
CA ALA A 102 14.21 6.04 -7.52
C ALA A 102 13.39 5.78 -6.25
N GLU A 103 12.63 4.69 -6.24
CA GLU A 103 11.83 4.25 -5.07
C GLU A 103 12.72 3.96 -3.86
N THR A 104 13.83 3.22 -4.06
CA THR A 104 14.80 2.91 -3.01
C THR A 104 15.41 4.17 -2.39
N TRP A 105 15.80 5.14 -3.21
CA TRP A 105 16.42 6.37 -2.72
C TRP A 105 15.47 7.27 -1.93
N ASP A 106 14.24 7.36 -2.38
CA ASP A 106 13.21 8.21 -1.79
C ASP A 106 12.62 7.60 -0.50
N ASN A 107 12.48 6.27 -0.44
CA ASN A 107 11.84 5.55 0.67
C ASN A 107 12.81 4.88 1.65
N GLY A 108 14.00 4.48 1.19
CA GLY A 108 15.01 3.77 1.99
C GLY A 108 14.97 2.25 1.91
N LYS A 109 13.96 1.63 1.28
CA LYS A 109 13.85 0.18 1.15
C LYS A 109 14.96 -0.42 0.28
N ALA A 110 15.22 -1.72 0.48
CA ALA A 110 16.26 -2.41 -0.27
C ALA A 110 15.90 -2.52 -1.77
N VAL A 111 16.84 -2.18 -2.64
CA VAL A 111 16.66 -2.21 -4.11
C VAL A 111 16.31 -3.60 -4.64
N ARG A 112 16.71 -4.67 -3.93
CA ARG A 112 16.29 -6.04 -4.26
C ARG A 112 14.78 -6.22 -4.19
N GLU A 113 14.08 -5.51 -3.29
CA GLU A 113 12.62 -5.55 -3.15
C GLU A 113 11.94 -4.71 -4.24
N THR A 114 12.44 -3.51 -4.51
CA THR A 114 11.88 -2.66 -5.57
C THR A 114 12.05 -3.27 -6.96
N LEU A 115 13.18 -3.94 -7.23
CA LEU A 115 13.45 -4.64 -8.48
C LEU A 115 12.60 -5.90 -8.69
N ASN A 116 12.35 -6.68 -7.62
CA ASN A 116 11.75 -8.00 -7.73
C ASN A 116 10.30 -8.08 -7.26
N ALA A 117 9.81 -7.06 -6.55
CA ALA A 117 8.45 -7.01 -6.03
C ALA A 117 7.72 -5.73 -6.43
N ASP A 118 8.11 -4.55 -5.94
CA ASP A 118 7.31 -3.33 -6.03
C ASP A 118 7.02 -2.90 -7.47
N VAL A 119 8.08 -2.73 -8.28
CA VAL A 119 7.93 -2.28 -9.68
C VAL A 119 7.27 -3.36 -10.54
N PRO A 120 7.66 -4.65 -10.48
CA PRO A 120 6.96 -5.71 -11.20
C PRO A 120 5.48 -5.84 -10.84
N LEU A 121 5.12 -5.73 -9.55
CA LEU A 121 3.72 -5.74 -9.12
C LEU A 121 2.94 -4.52 -9.64
N ALA A 122 3.54 -3.34 -9.63
CA ALA A 122 2.93 -2.15 -10.20
C ALA A 122 2.64 -2.30 -11.70
N ILE A 123 3.59 -2.87 -12.45
CA ILE A 123 3.41 -3.19 -13.88
C ILE A 123 2.26 -4.18 -14.08
N ASP A 124 2.23 -5.27 -13.28
CA ASP A 124 1.18 -6.29 -13.37
C ASP A 124 -0.21 -5.73 -13.08
N HIS A 125 -0.33 -4.80 -12.13
CA HIS A 125 -1.61 -4.16 -11.80
C HIS A 125 -2.17 -3.31 -12.96
N PHE A 126 -1.33 -2.56 -13.67
CA PHE A 126 -1.78 -1.88 -14.89
C PHE A 126 -2.26 -2.87 -15.96
N ARG A 127 -1.52 -3.96 -16.18
CA ARG A 127 -1.89 -5.01 -17.14
C ARG A 127 -3.18 -5.72 -16.73
N TYR A 128 -3.34 -5.99 -15.44
CA TYR A 128 -4.55 -6.62 -14.91
C TYR A 128 -5.79 -5.75 -15.15
N PHE A 129 -5.76 -4.47 -14.78
CA PHE A 129 -6.91 -3.59 -14.96
C PHE A 129 -7.19 -3.24 -16.43
N ALA A 130 -6.18 -3.27 -17.29
CA ALA A 130 -6.36 -3.20 -18.74
C ALA A 130 -7.17 -4.40 -19.27
N GLY A 131 -6.91 -5.61 -18.76
CA GLY A 131 -7.71 -6.80 -19.06
C GLY A 131 -9.10 -6.75 -18.41
N ALA A 132 -9.16 -6.40 -17.13
CA ALA A 132 -10.37 -6.40 -16.32
C ALA A 132 -11.46 -5.48 -16.89
N ILE A 133 -11.10 -4.26 -17.30
CA ILE A 133 -12.08 -3.31 -17.86
C ILE A 133 -12.69 -3.79 -19.19
N ARG A 134 -11.93 -4.54 -19.98
CA ARG A 134 -12.43 -5.11 -21.23
C ARG A 134 -13.32 -6.34 -21.02
N ALA A 135 -13.14 -7.04 -19.90
CA ALA A 135 -13.93 -8.21 -19.52
C ALA A 135 -15.13 -7.87 -18.64
N GLN A 136 -15.26 -6.61 -18.20
CA GLN A 136 -16.40 -6.17 -17.41
C GLN A 136 -17.67 -6.13 -18.24
N GLU A 137 -18.70 -6.82 -17.77
CA GLU A 137 -20.02 -6.87 -18.38
C GLU A 137 -21.01 -6.01 -17.60
N GLY A 138 -22.00 -5.45 -18.30
CA GLY A 138 -23.18 -4.87 -17.67
C GLY A 138 -24.21 -5.94 -17.33
N GLY A 139 -25.32 -5.52 -16.70
CA GLY A 139 -26.45 -6.40 -16.40
C GLY A 139 -27.63 -6.17 -17.34
N LEU A 140 -28.37 -7.25 -17.64
CA LEU A 140 -29.67 -7.20 -18.26
C LEU A 140 -30.59 -8.19 -17.55
N SER A 141 -31.80 -7.75 -17.19
CA SER A 141 -32.85 -8.62 -16.69
C SER A 141 -34.20 -8.27 -17.31
N GLN A 142 -34.99 -9.29 -17.61
CA GLN A 142 -36.36 -9.12 -18.01
C GLN A 142 -37.22 -8.92 -16.77
N VAL A 143 -38.06 -7.87 -16.77
CA VAL A 143 -38.96 -7.53 -15.66
C VAL A 143 -40.32 -8.20 -15.90
N ASP A 144 -40.87 -8.04 -17.10
CA ASP A 144 -42.08 -8.64 -17.59
C ASP A 144 -42.01 -8.83 -19.12
N GLU A 145 -43.15 -9.09 -19.77
CA GLU A 145 -43.21 -9.32 -21.22
C GLU A 145 -42.74 -8.12 -22.04
N ASP A 146 -42.98 -6.91 -21.54
CA ASP A 146 -42.78 -5.65 -22.26
C ASP A 146 -41.74 -4.72 -21.61
N THR A 147 -41.02 -5.18 -20.56
CA THR A 147 -40.08 -4.34 -19.79
C THR A 147 -38.77 -5.03 -19.54
N VAL A 148 -37.67 -4.33 -19.83
CA VAL A 148 -36.28 -4.76 -19.52
C VAL A 148 -35.56 -3.75 -18.67
N ALA A 149 -34.71 -4.27 -17.75
CA ALA A 149 -33.81 -3.49 -16.93
C ALA A 149 -32.35 -3.69 -17.38
N TYR A 150 -31.70 -2.60 -17.76
CA TYR A 150 -30.28 -2.57 -18.07
C TYR A 150 -29.51 -1.99 -16.88
N HIS A 151 -28.33 -2.52 -16.63
CA HIS A 151 -27.40 -2.00 -15.64
C HIS A 151 -26.10 -1.60 -16.34
N PHE A 152 -25.76 -0.32 -16.27
CA PHE A 152 -24.56 0.25 -16.87
C PHE A 152 -23.59 0.64 -15.77
N HIS A 153 -22.30 0.41 -16.01
CA HIS A 153 -21.22 0.96 -15.20
C HIS A 153 -20.75 2.28 -15.81
N GLU A 154 -20.90 3.37 -15.07
CA GLU A 154 -20.47 4.70 -15.49
C GLU A 154 -19.31 5.19 -14.61
N PRO A 155 -18.30 5.90 -15.18
CA PRO A 155 -17.27 6.53 -14.37
C PRO A 155 -17.86 7.54 -13.38
N LEU A 156 -17.22 7.70 -12.23
CA LEU A 156 -17.60 8.70 -11.23
C LEU A 156 -17.32 10.14 -11.69
N GLY A 157 -16.29 10.31 -12.52
CA GLY A 157 -15.81 11.61 -13.01
C GLY A 157 -14.45 11.98 -12.48
N VAL A 158 -14.39 12.73 -11.37
CA VAL A 158 -13.12 13.10 -10.72
C VAL A 158 -13.00 12.42 -9.36
N VAL A 159 -11.88 11.75 -9.12
CA VAL A 159 -11.59 11.05 -7.87
C VAL A 159 -10.32 11.59 -7.20
N GLY A 160 -10.37 11.72 -5.88
CA GLY A 160 -9.22 12.06 -5.04
C GLY A 160 -8.51 10.81 -4.55
N GLN A 161 -7.18 10.85 -4.53
CA GLN A 161 -6.34 9.75 -4.03
C GLN A 161 -5.26 10.30 -3.11
N ILE A 162 -5.11 9.72 -1.93
CA ILE A 162 -4.04 10.06 -0.98
C ILE A 162 -3.30 8.77 -0.68
N ILE A 163 -2.01 8.74 -1.01
CA ILE A 163 -1.16 7.54 -0.95
C ILE A 163 -0.13 7.65 0.18
N PRO A 164 0.27 6.51 0.76
CA PRO A 164 1.24 6.45 1.83
C PRO A 164 2.68 6.48 1.31
N TRP A 165 3.60 6.55 2.25
CA TRP A 165 5.04 6.62 2.01
C TRP A 165 5.75 5.25 1.98
N ASN A 166 5.12 4.16 2.43
CA ASN A 166 5.81 2.87 2.57
C ASN A 166 5.94 2.06 1.27
N PHE A 167 5.04 2.26 0.32
CA PHE A 167 5.10 1.73 -1.05
C PHE A 167 4.61 2.81 -2.01
N PRO A 168 5.36 3.91 -2.20
CA PRO A 168 4.88 5.07 -2.95
C PRO A 168 4.33 4.70 -4.32
N LEU A 169 5.17 4.09 -5.17
CA LEU A 169 4.79 3.72 -6.54
C LEU A 169 3.67 2.67 -6.56
N LEU A 170 3.83 1.59 -5.80
CA LEU A 170 2.86 0.49 -5.82
C LEU A 170 1.48 0.93 -5.34
N MET A 171 1.40 1.69 -4.24
CA MET A 171 0.13 2.22 -3.72
C MET A 171 -0.47 3.31 -4.62
N GLY A 172 0.38 4.08 -5.30
CA GLY A 172 -0.06 4.97 -6.37
C GLY A 172 -0.74 4.20 -7.50
N VAL A 173 -0.10 3.14 -7.97
CA VAL A 173 -0.63 2.30 -9.07
C VAL A 173 -1.89 1.53 -8.67
N TRP A 174 -1.97 0.99 -7.43
CA TRP A 174 -3.18 0.32 -6.96
C TRP A 174 -4.43 1.20 -7.07
N LYS A 175 -4.25 2.51 -6.95
CA LYS A 175 -5.35 3.49 -7.06
C LYS A 175 -5.51 4.06 -8.46
N LEU A 176 -4.40 4.35 -9.15
CA LEU A 176 -4.43 4.92 -10.50
C LEU A 176 -4.97 3.93 -11.54
N ALA A 177 -4.48 2.69 -11.54
CA ALA A 177 -4.83 1.72 -12.57
C ALA A 177 -6.35 1.46 -12.67
N PRO A 178 -7.07 1.12 -11.57
CA PRO A 178 -8.52 0.94 -11.64
C PRO A 178 -9.29 2.24 -11.91
N ALA A 179 -8.82 3.39 -11.39
CA ALA A 179 -9.48 4.66 -11.63
C ALA A 179 -9.43 5.06 -13.11
N LEU A 180 -8.26 4.92 -13.73
CA LEU A 180 -8.05 5.19 -15.16
C LEU A 180 -8.81 4.18 -16.04
N ALA A 181 -8.77 2.88 -15.69
CA ALA A 181 -9.52 1.83 -16.36
C ALA A 181 -11.03 2.14 -16.38
N ALA A 182 -11.56 2.57 -15.24
CA ALA A 182 -12.97 2.94 -15.09
C ALA A 182 -13.36 4.24 -15.79
N GLY A 183 -12.40 5.02 -16.31
CA GLY A 183 -12.65 6.26 -17.06
C GLY A 183 -12.70 7.53 -16.21
N ASN A 184 -12.12 7.52 -15.00
CA ASN A 184 -12.04 8.68 -14.12
C ASN A 184 -10.80 9.52 -14.38
N ALA A 185 -10.89 10.83 -14.16
CA ALA A 185 -9.75 11.71 -13.95
C ALA A 185 -9.38 11.72 -12.45
N VAL A 186 -8.10 11.93 -12.16
CA VAL A 186 -7.55 11.74 -10.83
C VAL A 186 -6.81 12.99 -10.34
N VAL A 187 -7.01 13.33 -9.08
CA VAL A 187 -6.12 14.22 -8.31
C VAL A 187 -5.48 13.38 -7.20
N ILE A 188 -4.18 13.18 -7.29
CA ILE A 188 -3.39 12.38 -6.34
C ILE A 188 -2.51 13.27 -5.47
N LYS A 189 -2.51 13.00 -4.15
CA LYS A 189 -1.58 13.59 -3.18
C LYS A 189 -0.62 12.50 -2.68
N PRO A 190 0.65 12.52 -3.10
CA PRO A 190 1.68 11.67 -2.51
C PRO A 190 1.93 12.00 -1.04
N ALA A 191 2.51 11.06 -0.30
CA ALA A 191 3.01 11.35 1.04
C ALA A 191 4.18 12.34 0.97
N GLU A 192 4.25 13.24 1.93
CA GLU A 192 5.31 14.24 2.00
C GLU A 192 6.70 13.66 2.28
N GLN A 193 6.77 12.43 2.80
CA GLN A 193 8.03 11.73 3.05
C GLN A 193 8.67 11.17 1.77
N THR A 194 7.86 10.80 0.76
CA THR A 194 8.32 10.09 -0.43
C THR A 194 7.63 10.58 -1.72
N PRO A 195 7.73 11.88 -2.01
CA PRO A 195 7.06 12.44 -3.20
C PRO A 195 7.88 12.28 -4.48
N ALA A 196 9.22 12.18 -4.39
CA ALA A 196 10.10 12.30 -5.55
C ALA A 196 10.00 11.09 -6.48
N SER A 197 9.89 9.86 -5.97
CA SER A 197 9.72 8.65 -6.77
C SER A 197 8.42 8.69 -7.60
N ILE A 198 7.34 9.23 -7.02
CA ILE A 198 6.09 9.47 -7.75
C ILE A 198 6.26 10.51 -8.85
N MET A 199 7.02 11.58 -8.61
CA MET A 199 7.24 12.60 -9.63
C MET A 199 8.08 12.06 -10.79
N VAL A 200 9.09 11.20 -10.52
CA VAL A 200 9.84 10.48 -11.55
C VAL A 200 8.92 9.56 -12.36
N PHE A 201 8.02 8.84 -11.71
CA PHE A 201 7.03 8.01 -12.40
C PHE A 201 6.10 8.84 -13.28
N ILE A 202 5.59 9.98 -12.80
CA ILE A 202 4.74 10.89 -13.59
C ILE A 202 5.50 11.47 -14.80
N GLU A 203 6.76 11.85 -14.65
CA GLU A 203 7.59 12.27 -15.77
C GLU A 203 7.70 11.21 -16.86
N LEU A 204 7.80 9.95 -16.45
CA LEU A 204 7.91 8.82 -17.35
C LEU A 204 6.64 8.57 -18.18
N ILE A 205 5.46 8.88 -17.65
CA ILE A 205 4.16 8.51 -18.26
C ILE A 205 3.32 9.70 -18.74
N ALA A 206 3.77 10.93 -18.50
CA ALA A 206 2.98 12.14 -18.73
C ALA A 206 2.48 12.29 -20.19
N ASP A 207 3.30 11.89 -21.17
CA ASP A 207 2.96 11.94 -22.61
C ASP A 207 1.97 10.86 -23.06
N LEU A 208 1.71 9.86 -22.24
CA LEU A 208 0.80 8.74 -22.55
C LEU A 208 -0.67 9.04 -22.21
N LEU A 209 -0.90 10.09 -21.41
CA LEU A 209 -2.22 10.45 -20.90
C LEU A 209 -2.69 11.82 -21.43
N PRO A 210 -3.98 11.97 -21.72
CA PRO A 210 -4.51 13.31 -22.02
C PRO A 210 -4.31 14.28 -20.86
N ALA A 211 -4.02 15.53 -21.18
CA ALA A 211 -3.81 16.59 -20.20
C ALA A 211 -4.99 16.69 -19.20
N GLY A 212 -4.70 16.67 -17.90
CA GLY A 212 -5.67 16.75 -16.83
C GLY A 212 -6.32 15.43 -16.41
N VAL A 213 -6.05 14.31 -17.08
CA VAL A 213 -6.54 12.98 -16.64
C VAL A 213 -5.86 12.54 -15.34
N VAL A 214 -4.57 12.81 -15.20
CA VAL A 214 -3.83 12.64 -13.94
C VAL A 214 -3.26 14.00 -13.52
N ASN A 215 -3.48 14.34 -12.25
CA ASN A 215 -2.96 15.55 -11.64
C ASN A 215 -2.32 15.18 -10.29
N VAL A 216 -1.15 15.72 -10.00
CA VAL A 216 -0.42 15.48 -8.75
C VAL A 216 -0.20 16.79 -8.02
N VAL A 217 -0.71 16.84 -6.79
CA VAL A 217 -0.48 17.97 -5.88
C VAL A 217 0.28 17.47 -4.66
N ASN A 218 1.54 17.85 -4.55
CA ASN A 218 2.36 17.56 -3.38
C ASN A 218 2.00 18.50 -2.22
N GLY A 219 2.32 18.13 -1.00
CA GLY A 219 2.07 18.95 0.19
C GLY A 219 1.68 18.12 1.41
N PHE A 220 1.46 18.84 2.50
CA PHE A 220 1.16 18.22 3.79
C PHE A 220 -0.32 17.82 3.94
N GLY A 221 -0.57 16.89 4.88
CA GLY A 221 -1.90 16.32 5.10
C GLY A 221 -2.98 17.37 5.35
N LEU A 222 -2.72 18.37 6.21
CA LEU A 222 -3.71 19.41 6.54
C LEU A 222 -3.85 20.49 5.45
N GLU A 223 -2.80 20.74 4.66
CA GLU A 223 -2.75 21.84 3.70
C GLU A 223 -3.28 21.44 2.31
N ALA A 224 -3.00 20.23 1.86
CA ALA A 224 -3.43 19.68 0.57
C ALA A 224 -4.37 18.47 0.72
N GLY A 225 -4.09 17.55 1.66
CA GLY A 225 -4.88 16.33 1.85
C GLY A 225 -6.30 16.59 2.35
N LYS A 226 -6.46 17.42 3.39
CA LYS A 226 -7.77 17.80 3.92
C LYS A 226 -8.64 18.53 2.89
N PRO A 227 -8.16 19.58 2.18
CA PRO A 227 -8.93 20.23 1.12
C PRO A 227 -9.38 19.27 0.02
N LEU A 228 -8.53 18.31 -0.38
CA LEU A 228 -8.91 17.29 -1.36
C LEU A 228 -10.03 16.40 -0.82
N ALA A 229 -9.87 15.85 0.40
CA ALA A 229 -10.83 14.93 1.00
C ALA A 229 -12.18 15.58 1.33
N GLN A 230 -12.19 16.89 1.58
CA GLN A 230 -13.39 17.66 1.93
C GLN A 230 -14.07 18.30 0.69
N SER A 231 -13.43 18.26 -0.49
CA SER A 231 -13.93 18.98 -1.66
C SER A 231 -15.25 18.40 -2.19
N PRO A 232 -16.35 19.19 -2.34
CA PRO A 232 -17.58 18.72 -2.97
C PRO A 232 -17.39 18.40 -4.46
N ARG A 233 -16.23 18.70 -5.01
CA ARG A 233 -15.89 18.51 -6.43
C ARG A 233 -15.32 17.13 -6.74
N ILE A 234 -14.95 16.31 -5.73
CA ILE A 234 -14.60 14.91 -5.96
C ILE A 234 -15.81 14.00 -5.76
N ARG A 235 -15.81 12.87 -6.45
CA ARG A 235 -16.89 11.87 -6.38
C ARG A 235 -16.52 10.66 -5.55
N LYS A 236 -15.26 10.56 -5.13
CA LYS A 236 -14.71 9.52 -4.27
C LYS A 236 -13.38 10.00 -3.72
N ILE A 237 -13.04 9.56 -2.51
CA ILE A 237 -11.70 9.62 -1.96
C ILE A 237 -11.17 8.20 -1.67
N ALA A 238 -10.00 7.87 -2.16
CA ALA A 238 -9.27 6.66 -1.83
C ALA A 238 -8.05 7.03 -0.97
N PHE A 239 -7.97 6.45 0.20
CA PHE A 239 -6.91 6.73 1.16
C PHE A 239 -6.23 5.44 1.60
N THR A 240 -4.91 5.44 1.64
CA THR A 240 -4.10 4.43 2.34
C THR A 240 -3.17 5.15 3.31
N GLY A 241 -3.15 4.73 4.57
CA GLY A 241 -2.31 5.32 5.59
C GLY A 241 -2.67 4.88 7.01
N GLU A 242 -2.32 5.70 7.98
CA GLU A 242 -2.51 5.44 9.39
C GLU A 242 -4.01 5.52 9.78
N THR A 243 -4.43 4.69 10.74
CA THR A 243 -5.84 4.53 11.14
C THR A 243 -6.47 5.83 11.67
N THR A 244 -5.72 6.64 12.43
CA THR A 244 -6.24 7.92 12.95
C THR A 244 -6.49 8.91 11.81
N THR A 245 -5.59 8.97 10.84
CA THR A 245 -5.76 9.78 9.64
C THR A 245 -6.95 9.29 8.81
N GLY A 246 -7.14 7.97 8.68
CA GLY A 246 -8.31 7.39 8.00
C GLY A 246 -9.63 7.83 8.61
N ARG A 247 -9.71 7.91 9.95
CA ARG A 247 -10.90 8.45 10.64
C ARG A 247 -11.15 9.93 10.30
N LEU A 248 -10.09 10.73 10.23
CA LEU A 248 -10.20 12.14 9.80
C LEU A 248 -10.66 12.27 8.35
N ILE A 249 -10.13 11.45 7.44
CA ILE A 249 -10.57 11.41 6.04
C ILE A 249 -12.09 11.10 5.94
N MET A 250 -12.59 10.12 6.71
CA MET A 250 -14.03 9.84 6.76
C MET A 250 -14.83 11.06 7.25
N GLN A 251 -14.36 11.75 8.28
CA GLN A 251 -15.01 12.94 8.81
C GLN A 251 -15.07 14.05 7.75
N TYR A 252 -13.98 14.32 7.04
CA TYR A 252 -13.93 15.30 5.98
C TYR A 252 -14.86 14.94 4.81
N ALA A 253 -14.83 13.69 4.37
CA ALA A 253 -15.67 13.20 3.28
C ALA A 253 -17.17 13.24 3.61
N SER A 254 -17.54 13.04 4.88
CA SER A 254 -18.95 12.99 5.32
C SER A 254 -19.71 14.30 5.11
N GLU A 255 -19.02 15.44 5.14
CA GLU A 255 -19.64 16.75 4.93
C GLU A 255 -20.33 16.88 3.55
N ASN A 256 -19.79 16.19 2.55
CA ASN A 256 -20.31 16.21 1.17
C ASN A 256 -20.77 14.82 0.67
N ILE A 257 -20.97 13.86 1.59
CA ILE A 257 -21.42 12.49 1.29
C ILE A 257 -20.49 11.82 0.26
N ILE A 258 -19.18 12.04 0.36
CA ILE A 258 -18.19 11.50 -0.57
C ILE A 258 -17.90 10.05 -0.19
N PRO A 259 -18.09 9.07 -1.10
CA PRO A 259 -17.72 7.68 -0.86
C PRO A 259 -16.21 7.55 -0.57
N VAL A 260 -15.87 6.68 0.38
CA VAL A 260 -14.49 6.43 0.79
C VAL A 260 -14.10 4.97 0.56
N THR A 261 -12.84 4.72 0.17
CA THR A 261 -12.15 3.45 0.40
C THR A 261 -10.93 3.74 1.26
N LEU A 262 -10.76 2.95 2.30
CA LEU A 262 -9.73 3.15 3.31
C LEU A 262 -8.94 1.85 3.47
N GLU A 263 -7.63 1.93 3.26
CA GLU A 263 -6.67 0.89 3.62
C GLU A 263 -5.81 1.42 4.76
N LEU A 264 -5.96 0.83 5.94
CA LEU A 264 -5.43 1.37 7.18
C LEU A 264 -4.44 0.39 7.84
N GLY A 265 -4.05 0.71 9.06
CA GLY A 265 -3.07 -0.06 9.80
C GLY A 265 -3.48 -1.50 10.12
N GLY A 266 -2.51 -2.28 10.57
CA GLY A 266 -2.67 -3.67 10.96
C GLY A 266 -1.80 -4.07 12.14
N LYS A 267 -2.16 -5.18 12.78
CA LYS A 267 -1.35 -5.90 13.76
C LYS A 267 -1.51 -7.39 13.48
N SER A 268 -1.00 -7.79 12.34
CA SER A 268 -1.31 -9.07 11.71
C SER A 268 -0.75 -10.25 12.51
N PRO A 269 -1.59 -11.22 12.92
CA PRO A 269 -1.10 -12.45 13.53
C PRO A 269 -0.50 -13.37 12.47
N ASN A 270 0.60 -14.03 12.83
CA ASN A 270 1.26 -15.09 12.08
C ASN A 270 1.31 -16.34 12.97
N VAL A 271 0.48 -17.34 12.68
CA VAL A 271 0.18 -18.46 13.56
C VAL A 271 0.93 -19.72 13.11
N PHE A 272 1.73 -20.29 14.00
CA PHE A 272 2.58 -21.47 13.75
C PHE A 272 2.11 -22.63 14.62
N PHE A 273 1.48 -23.64 14.01
CA PHE A 273 1.09 -24.88 14.70
C PHE A 273 2.28 -25.84 14.84
N GLU A 274 2.22 -26.75 15.81
CA GLU A 274 3.33 -27.65 16.16
C GLU A 274 3.85 -28.50 15.01
N ASP A 275 2.97 -28.86 14.08
CA ASP A 275 3.29 -29.72 12.95
C ASP A 275 4.23 -29.08 11.91
N VAL A 276 4.52 -27.79 12.02
CA VAL A 276 5.52 -27.12 11.14
C VAL A 276 6.91 -27.71 11.34
N MET A 277 7.22 -28.17 12.57
CA MET A 277 8.48 -28.79 12.95
C MET A 277 8.49 -30.31 12.89
N ALA A 278 7.49 -30.95 12.31
CA ALA A 278 7.38 -32.42 12.24
C ALA A 278 8.52 -33.07 11.41
N ALA A 279 9.17 -32.33 10.53
CA ALA A 279 10.34 -32.76 9.76
C ALA A 279 11.27 -31.56 9.50
N ASP A 280 12.56 -31.83 9.43
CA ASP A 280 13.60 -30.88 8.99
C ASP A 280 13.71 -30.95 7.47
N ASP A 281 12.88 -30.15 6.80
CA ASP A 281 12.71 -30.14 5.34
C ASP A 281 12.47 -28.73 4.79
N ALA A 282 12.28 -28.62 3.46
CA ALA A 282 12.01 -27.36 2.77
C ALA A 282 10.77 -26.63 3.28
N TYR A 283 9.79 -27.33 3.82
CA TYR A 283 8.61 -26.68 4.42
C TYR A 283 8.94 -26.00 5.74
N TRP A 284 9.76 -26.65 6.58
CA TRP A 284 10.23 -26.04 7.82
C TRP A 284 11.11 -24.81 7.54
N ASP A 285 12.02 -24.88 6.56
CA ASP A 285 12.81 -23.73 6.12
C ASP A 285 11.92 -22.58 5.65
N LYS A 286 10.88 -22.90 4.85
CA LYS A 286 9.88 -21.92 4.37
C LYS A 286 9.08 -21.30 5.54
N ALA A 287 8.72 -22.06 6.55
CA ALA A 287 7.99 -21.54 7.72
C ALA A 287 8.86 -20.59 8.55
N GLN A 288 10.14 -20.89 8.71
CA GLN A 288 11.11 -19.96 9.33
C GLN A 288 11.26 -18.66 8.52
N GLU A 289 11.35 -18.77 7.19
CA GLU A 289 11.35 -17.61 6.32
C GLU A 289 10.07 -16.78 6.48
N GLY A 290 8.90 -17.45 6.51
CA GLY A 290 7.59 -16.82 6.75
C GLY A 290 7.51 -16.09 8.09
N PHE A 291 8.26 -16.51 9.10
CA PHE A 291 8.39 -15.75 10.32
C PHE A 291 9.25 -14.50 10.12
N THR A 292 10.40 -14.60 9.45
CA THR A 292 11.33 -13.48 9.28
C THR A 292 10.84 -12.39 8.34
N LEU A 293 9.73 -12.63 7.62
CA LEU A 293 9.09 -11.62 6.75
C LEU A 293 8.56 -10.39 7.50
N PHE A 294 8.63 -10.35 8.83
CA PHE A 294 8.40 -9.12 9.58
C PHE A 294 9.45 -8.02 9.29
N ALA A 295 10.61 -8.40 8.76
CA ALA A 295 11.69 -7.48 8.38
C ALA A 295 11.62 -7.06 6.89
N LEU A 296 10.75 -7.67 6.06
CA LEU A 296 10.53 -7.26 4.67
C LEU A 296 10.12 -5.78 4.64
N ASN A 297 10.63 -5.03 3.66
CA ASN A 297 10.40 -3.59 3.57
C ASN A 297 10.68 -2.86 4.90
N GLN A 298 11.74 -3.25 5.60
CA GLN A 298 12.12 -2.80 6.96
C GLN A 298 10.95 -2.78 7.97
N GLY A 299 10.00 -3.70 7.81
CA GLY A 299 8.80 -3.82 8.64
C GLY A 299 7.73 -2.76 8.38
N GLU A 300 7.93 -1.87 7.43
CA GLU A 300 7.01 -0.79 7.05
C GLU A 300 5.92 -1.29 6.09
N VAL A 301 5.21 -2.33 6.52
CA VAL A 301 4.15 -2.99 5.77
C VAL A 301 2.87 -3.03 6.60
N CYS A 302 1.76 -2.57 6.05
CA CYS A 302 0.46 -2.58 6.74
C CYS A 302 0.00 -3.99 7.17
N THR A 303 0.40 -5.02 6.42
CA THR A 303 0.18 -6.44 6.75
C THR A 303 1.38 -7.11 7.39
N CYS A 304 2.36 -6.34 7.88
CA CYS A 304 3.54 -6.90 8.56
C CYS A 304 3.11 -7.98 9.55
N PRO A 305 3.70 -9.22 9.52
CA PRO A 305 3.41 -10.28 10.49
C PRO A 305 4.03 -9.94 11.85
N SER A 306 3.56 -8.84 12.44
CA SER A 306 4.15 -8.20 13.62
C SER A 306 3.75 -8.84 14.95
N ARG A 307 2.84 -9.84 14.93
CA ARG A 307 2.56 -10.74 16.05
C ARG A 307 2.76 -12.18 15.60
N ALA A 308 3.72 -12.89 16.19
CA ALA A 308 3.88 -14.32 15.96
C ALA A 308 3.29 -15.10 17.13
N LEU A 309 2.34 -16.00 16.81
CA LEU A 309 1.72 -16.91 17.75
C LEU A 309 2.27 -18.32 17.49
N VAL A 310 2.96 -18.89 18.48
CA VAL A 310 3.64 -20.18 18.35
C VAL A 310 3.02 -21.17 19.30
N GLN A 311 2.70 -22.39 18.83
CA GLN A 311 2.16 -23.42 19.72
C GLN A 311 3.16 -23.77 20.82
N GLU A 312 2.70 -23.83 22.07
CA GLU A 312 3.55 -23.95 23.25
C GLU A 312 4.50 -25.16 23.19
N SER A 313 4.04 -26.29 22.64
CA SER A 313 4.82 -27.53 22.53
C SER A 313 6.12 -27.41 21.73
N ILE A 314 6.22 -26.41 20.83
CA ILE A 314 7.39 -26.21 19.97
C ILE A 314 8.11 -24.88 20.27
N ALA A 315 7.60 -24.02 21.14
CA ALA A 315 7.93 -22.61 21.23
C ALA A 315 9.45 -22.36 21.41
N GLU A 316 10.11 -23.01 22.36
CA GLU A 316 11.55 -22.78 22.64
C GLU A 316 12.42 -23.11 21.40
N LYS A 317 12.25 -24.31 20.84
CA LYS A 317 13.02 -24.72 19.66
C LYS A 317 12.72 -23.88 18.42
N PHE A 318 11.46 -23.48 18.28
CA PHE A 318 11.02 -22.60 17.18
C PHE A 318 11.70 -21.23 17.30
N LEU A 319 11.65 -20.63 18.50
CA LEU A 319 12.25 -19.31 18.74
C LEU A 319 13.77 -19.32 18.55
N ASP A 320 14.46 -20.36 19.02
CA ASP A 320 15.90 -20.52 18.79
C ASP A 320 16.23 -20.48 17.28
N ALA A 321 15.48 -21.24 16.48
CA ALA A 321 15.71 -21.32 15.03
C ALA A 321 15.43 -19.99 14.31
N VAL A 322 14.33 -19.29 14.66
CA VAL A 322 14.00 -18.03 13.99
C VAL A 322 14.87 -16.86 14.46
N VAL A 323 15.36 -16.88 15.69
CA VAL A 323 16.39 -15.94 16.17
C VAL A 323 17.69 -16.12 15.39
N GLU A 324 18.16 -17.36 15.23
CA GLU A 324 19.33 -17.65 14.41
C GLU A 324 19.13 -17.19 12.96
N ARG A 325 17.96 -17.45 12.34
CA ARG A 325 17.66 -16.99 11.00
C ARG A 325 17.61 -15.47 10.90
N THR A 326 16.99 -14.80 11.86
CA THR A 326 16.91 -13.34 11.92
C THR A 326 18.28 -12.68 12.06
N SER A 327 19.22 -13.30 12.79
CA SER A 327 20.58 -12.80 12.93
C SER A 327 21.37 -12.73 11.61
N ARG A 328 20.89 -13.41 10.56
CA ARG A 328 21.49 -13.41 9.22
C ARG A 328 20.93 -12.30 8.31
N ILE A 329 19.97 -11.52 8.79
CA ILE A 329 19.42 -10.39 8.02
C ILE A 329 20.49 -9.29 7.98
N VAL A 330 20.93 -8.96 6.77
CA VAL A 330 21.94 -7.92 6.53
C VAL A 330 21.25 -6.60 6.29
N THR A 331 21.55 -5.63 7.15
CA THR A 331 21.09 -4.23 7.03
C THR A 331 22.25 -3.35 6.56
N GLY A 332 22.04 -2.50 5.58
CA GLY A 332 23.11 -1.66 5.03
C GLY A 332 22.68 -0.79 3.88
N ASN A 333 23.59 -0.53 2.92
CA ASN A 333 23.31 0.28 1.75
C ASN A 333 22.15 -0.31 0.92
N PRO A 334 20.97 0.31 0.90
CA PRO A 334 19.82 -0.27 0.22
C PRO A 334 19.97 -0.34 -1.31
N LEU A 335 20.95 0.35 -1.89
CA LEU A 335 21.27 0.25 -3.32
C LEU A 335 22.19 -0.94 -3.68
N ASP A 336 22.59 -1.73 -2.69
CA ASP A 336 23.27 -3.01 -2.91
C ASP A 336 22.26 -4.15 -2.95
N THR A 337 22.25 -4.93 -4.04
CA THR A 337 21.31 -6.03 -4.25
C THR A 337 21.44 -7.18 -3.25
N ASP A 338 22.55 -7.24 -2.50
CA ASP A 338 22.77 -8.25 -1.47
C ASP A 338 22.23 -7.82 -0.10
N MET A 339 21.93 -6.54 0.09
CA MET A 339 21.32 -6.05 1.32
C MET A 339 19.87 -6.54 1.44
N MET A 340 19.51 -7.01 2.63
CA MET A 340 18.19 -7.58 2.89
C MET A 340 17.22 -6.54 3.46
N MET A 341 17.74 -5.53 4.15
CA MET A 341 16.94 -4.49 4.79
C MET A 341 17.62 -3.12 4.64
N GLY A 342 16.85 -2.11 4.32
CA GLY A 342 17.29 -0.73 4.16
C GLY A 342 16.99 0.16 5.37
N ALA A 343 16.86 1.49 5.11
CA ALA A 343 16.54 2.50 6.11
C ALA A 343 15.03 2.65 6.31
N GLN A 344 14.61 3.12 7.49
CA GLN A 344 13.23 3.55 7.76
C GLN A 344 12.91 4.82 6.97
N ALA A 345 11.68 5.00 6.51
CA ALA A 345 11.32 6.06 5.56
C ALA A 345 11.52 7.50 6.08
N SER A 346 11.59 7.72 7.38
CA SER A 346 11.77 9.07 7.96
C SER A 346 12.36 9.01 9.37
N ASN A 347 12.87 10.16 9.85
CA ASN A 347 13.30 10.28 11.23
C ASN A 347 12.16 10.10 12.23
N ASP A 348 10.98 10.63 11.92
CA ASP A 348 9.79 10.47 12.79
C ASP A 348 9.43 8.98 12.95
N GLN A 349 9.56 8.20 11.88
CA GLN A 349 9.33 6.76 11.94
C GLN A 349 10.42 6.03 12.74
N LEU A 350 11.68 6.41 12.57
CA LEU A 350 12.78 5.91 13.41
C LEU A 350 12.53 6.18 14.90
N GLU A 351 12.14 7.40 15.27
CA GLU A 351 11.83 7.79 16.64
C GLU A 351 10.63 7.00 17.18
N LYS A 352 9.58 6.86 16.39
CA LYS A 352 8.41 6.04 16.75
C LYS A 352 8.82 4.60 17.06
N ILE A 353 9.56 3.95 16.17
CA ILE A 353 10.00 2.56 16.38
C ILE A 353 10.85 2.46 17.63
N THR A 354 11.83 3.36 17.81
CA THR A 354 12.71 3.37 18.98
C THR A 354 11.92 3.51 20.28
N SER A 355 10.89 4.38 20.30
CA SER A 355 10.02 4.54 21.46
C SER A 355 9.27 3.24 21.82
N TYR A 356 8.85 2.45 20.82
CA TYR A 356 8.20 1.15 21.07
C TYR A 356 9.17 0.08 21.54
N LEU A 357 10.45 0.13 21.14
CA LEU A 357 11.48 -0.76 21.71
C LEU A 357 11.63 -0.52 23.22
N ASP A 358 11.56 0.74 23.65
CA ASP A 358 11.61 1.10 25.08
C ASP A 358 10.31 0.74 25.81
N ILE A 359 9.15 0.96 25.20
CA ILE A 359 7.84 0.54 25.75
C ILE A 359 7.81 -0.97 25.99
N GLY A 360 8.27 -1.78 25.03
CA GLY A 360 8.32 -3.23 25.19
C GLY A 360 9.16 -3.67 26.40
N ARG A 361 10.34 -3.06 26.58
CA ARG A 361 11.20 -3.32 27.77
C ARG A 361 10.52 -2.87 29.06
N GLN A 362 9.90 -1.71 29.07
CA GLN A 362 9.22 -1.16 30.25
C GLN A 362 8.02 -2.01 30.68
N GLU A 363 7.32 -2.62 29.73
CA GLU A 363 6.23 -3.55 30.00
C GLU A 363 6.70 -4.96 30.38
N GLY A 364 8.02 -5.21 30.37
CA GLY A 364 8.61 -6.47 30.79
C GLY A 364 8.73 -7.51 29.67
N ALA A 365 8.61 -7.12 28.41
CA ALA A 365 8.90 -8.01 27.29
C ALA A 365 10.39 -8.35 27.20
N GLU A 366 10.70 -9.60 26.94
CA GLU A 366 12.05 -10.09 26.71
C GLU A 366 12.50 -9.77 25.28
N VAL A 367 13.69 -9.19 25.11
CA VAL A 367 14.32 -8.97 23.80
C VAL A 367 15.14 -10.22 23.46
N LEU A 368 14.73 -10.96 22.43
CA LEU A 368 15.46 -12.16 21.98
C LEU A 368 16.60 -11.82 21.02
N ILE A 369 16.42 -10.77 20.19
CA ILE A 369 17.45 -10.24 19.29
C ILE A 369 17.13 -8.79 18.92
N GLY A 370 18.15 -7.99 18.58
CA GLY A 370 18.01 -6.59 18.16
C GLY A 370 17.68 -5.66 19.31
N GLY A 371 16.67 -4.84 19.15
CA GLY A 371 16.18 -3.93 20.19
C GLY A 371 16.85 -2.56 20.21
N ALA A 372 17.55 -2.17 19.15
CA ALA A 372 18.25 -0.88 19.07
C ALA A 372 18.26 -0.31 17.66
N ARG A 373 18.63 0.96 17.55
CA ARG A 373 19.04 1.56 16.29
C ARG A 373 20.24 0.80 15.72
N ALA A 374 20.27 0.58 14.41
CA ALA A 374 21.45 0.04 13.75
C ALA A 374 22.44 1.18 13.45
N GLU A 375 23.65 1.05 13.92
CA GLU A 375 24.72 2.02 13.67
C GLU A 375 25.33 1.77 12.28
N MET A 376 25.42 2.81 11.47
CA MET A 376 26.00 2.79 10.13
C MET A 376 27.24 3.67 10.10
N GLU A 377 28.14 3.40 9.16
CA GLU A 377 29.38 4.15 8.97
C GLU A 377 29.38 4.91 7.64
N GLY A 378 30.32 5.85 7.49
CA GLY A 378 30.55 6.57 6.27
C GLY A 378 29.34 7.42 5.84
N GLU A 379 28.93 7.32 4.59
CA GLU A 379 27.81 8.10 4.04
C GLU A 379 26.46 7.69 4.61
N LEU A 380 26.33 6.47 5.15
CA LEU A 380 25.09 5.96 5.73
C LEU A 380 24.90 6.39 7.19
N ALA A 381 25.90 6.98 7.85
CA ALA A 381 25.89 7.29 9.29
C ALA A 381 24.73 8.21 9.72
N GLY A 382 24.25 9.07 8.81
CA GLY A 382 23.11 9.97 9.03
C GLY A 382 21.75 9.33 8.74
N GLY A 383 21.71 8.11 8.19
CA GLY A 383 20.48 7.43 7.77
C GLY A 383 19.69 6.83 8.93
N TYR A 384 18.51 6.33 8.62
CA TYR A 384 17.49 5.94 9.60
C TYR A 384 17.37 4.41 9.73
N TYR A 385 18.33 3.75 10.35
CA TYR A 385 18.42 2.28 10.41
C TYR A 385 18.05 1.73 11.78
N VAL A 386 17.29 0.62 11.79
CA VAL A 386 16.87 -0.11 12.99
C VAL A 386 17.24 -1.58 12.85
N GLN A 387 17.64 -2.22 13.93
CA GLN A 387 17.93 -3.66 13.97
C GLN A 387 16.62 -4.46 13.88
N PRO A 388 16.55 -5.55 13.09
CA PRO A 388 15.46 -6.52 13.19
C PRO A 388 15.31 -6.99 14.63
N THR A 389 14.10 -6.88 15.19
CA THR A 389 13.88 -7.08 16.62
C THR A 389 12.79 -8.11 16.88
N ILE A 390 13.08 -9.08 17.73
CA ILE A 390 12.10 -10.07 18.22
C ILE A 390 11.93 -9.84 19.73
N PHE A 391 10.67 -9.58 20.12
CA PHE A 391 10.24 -9.59 21.52
C PHE A 391 9.47 -10.87 21.84
N ARG A 392 9.61 -11.34 23.09
CA ARG A 392 8.75 -12.35 23.71
C ARG A 392 7.96 -11.69 24.83
N GLY A 393 6.63 -11.89 24.85
CA GLY A 393 5.79 -11.26 25.85
C GLY A 393 4.35 -11.75 25.84
N ASP A 394 3.46 -10.96 26.43
CA ASP A 394 2.04 -11.24 26.56
C ASP A 394 1.22 -10.40 25.58
N ASN A 395 0.14 -10.99 25.02
CA ASN A 395 -0.70 -10.34 24.02
C ASN A 395 -1.39 -9.04 24.50
N SER A 396 -1.47 -8.79 25.80
CA SER A 396 -2.01 -7.56 26.39
C SER A 396 -1.05 -6.37 26.32
N MET A 397 0.25 -6.60 26.10
CA MET A 397 1.25 -5.53 26.00
C MET A 397 1.00 -4.65 24.78
N ARG A 398 1.36 -3.36 24.87
CA ARG A 398 1.20 -2.39 23.78
C ARG A 398 1.91 -2.82 22.51
N ILE A 399 3.09 -3.44 22.62
CA ILE A 399 3.83 -3.96 21.46
C ILE A 399 3.11 -5.08 20.71
N PHE A 400 2.06 -5.70 21.30
CA PHE A 400 1.18 -6.68 20.65
C PHE A 400 -0.11 -6.05 20.12
N GLN A 401 -0.55 -4.92 20.69
CA GLN A 401 -1.84 -4.30 20.36
C GLN A 401 -1.72 -3.10 19.43
N GLU A 402 -0.62 -2.36 19.50
CA GLU A 402 -0.41 -1.13 18.73
C GLU A 402 0.51 -1.37 17.54
N GLU A 403 0.27 -0.65 16.45
CA GLU A 403 1.05 -0.74 15.23
C GLU A 403 2.38 0.03 15.35
N ILE A 404 3.49 -0.70 15.40
CA ILE A 404 4.85 -0.13 15.45
C ILE A 404 5.28 0.38 14.08
N PHE A 405 4.98 -0.39 13.04
CA PHE A 405 5.31 -0.13 11.64
C PHE A 405 6.82 -0.03 11.39
N GLY A 406 7.53 -1.06 11.84
CA GLY A 406 8.98 -1.21 11.72
C GLY A 406 9.39 -2.68 11.85
N PRO A 407 10.69 -3.02 11.77
CA PRO A 407 11.18 -4.40 11.75
C PRO A 407 11.14 -5.02 13.15
N VAL A 408 9.95 -5.05 13.75
CA VAL A 408 9.70 -5.52 15.12
C VAL A 408 8.55 -6.52 15.12
N VAL A 409 8.83 -7.74 15.60
CA VAL A 409 7.82 -8.77 15.84
C VAL A 409 7.71 -9.10 17.32
N SER A 410 6.48 -9.22 17.81
CA SER A 410 6.18 -9.64 19.19
C SER A 410 5.68 -11.06 19.18
N THR A 411 6.30 -11.95 19.96
CA THR A 411 6.00 -13.40 20.00
C THR A 411 5.33 -13.79 21.30
N THR A 412 4.28 -14.59 21.21
CA THR A 412 3.60 -15.22 22.34
C THR A 412 3.21 -16.65 22.00
N THR A 413 2.83 -17.44 23.01
CA THR A 413 2.40 -18.83 22.81
C THR A 413 0.89 -19.00 22.87
N PHE A 414 0.42 -20.12 22.33
CA PHE A 414 -0.96 -20.59 22.47
C PHE A 414 -0.95 -22.11 22.78
N THR A 415 -2.02 -22.58 23.44
CA THR A 415 -2.11 -23.99 23.87
C THR A 415 -2.74 -24.88 22.82
N ASP A 416 -3.85 -24.48 22.24
CA ASP A 416 -4.63 -25.24 21.28
C ASP A 416 -5.24 -24.35 20.18
N PHE A 417 -6.03 -24.95 19.29
CA PHE A 417 -6.64 -24.24 18.16
C PHE A 417 -7.55 -23.08 18.59
N ASP A 418 -8.37 -23.28 19.61
CA ASP A 418 -9.36 -22.28 20.04
C ASP A 418 -8.64 -21.10 20.72
N ASP A 419 -7.60 -21.39 21.50
CA ASP A 419 -6.75 -20.37 22.10
C ASP A 419 -5.98 -19.58 21.03
N ALA A 420 -5.42 -20.23 20.02
CA ALA A 420 -4.79 -19.57 18.89
C ALA A 420 -5.75 -18.58 18.20
N MET A 421 -6.99 -19.00 17.93
CA MET A 421 -8.00 -18.15 17.27
C MET A 421 -8.45 -16.99 18.17
N ARG A 422 -8.57 -17.24 19.48
CA ARG A 422 -8.86 -16.20 20.46
C ARG A 422 -7.78 -15.10 20.45
N ILE A 423 -6.51 -15.47 20.56
CA ILE A 423 -5.38 -14.52 20.57
C ILE A 423 -5.24 -13.83 19.22
N ALA A 424 -5.35 -14.57 18.11
CA ALA A 424 -5.24 -14.00 16.76
C ALA A 424 -6.27 -12.88 16.51
N ASN A 425 -7.50 -13.07 17.00
CA ASN A 425 -8.59 -12.12 16.82
C ASN A 425 -8.67 -11.01 17.88
N ASP A 426 -7.87 -11.11 18.95
CA ASP A 426 -7.82 -10.14 20.04
C ASP A 426 -6.96 -8.93 19.65
N THR A 427 -7.50 -8.12 18.78
CA THR A 427 -6.94 -6.86 18.29
C THR A 427 -8.05 -6.02 17.65
N LEU A 428 -7.88 -4.71 17.64
CA LEU A 428 -8.79 -3.79 16.93
C LEU A 428 -8.61 -3.84 15.40
N TYR A 429 -7.53 -4.45 14.92
CA TYR A 429 -7.20 -4.56 13.52
C TYR A 429 -7.72 -5.87 12.88
N GLY A 430 -7.68 -5.91 11.54
CA GLY A 430 -8.07 -7.09 10.77
C GLY A 430 -7.65 -6.98 9.30
N LEU A 431 -6.40 -6.55 9.03
CA LEU A 431 -5.92 -6.40 7.66
C LEU A 431 -5.40 -7.72 7.09
N GLY A 432 -4.34 -8.27 7.68
CA GLY A 432 -3.69 -9.49 7.22
C GLY A 432 -3.53 -10.52 8.33
N ALA A 433 -3.26 -11.78 7.95
CA ALA A 433 -2.85 -12.85 8.83
C ALA A 433 -2.12 -13.95 8.06
N GLY A 434 -1.24 -14.69 8.76
CA GLY A 434 -0.59 -15.90 8.28
C GLY A 434 -0.97 -17.12 9.11
N VAL A 435 -1.05 -18.27 8.46
CA VAL A 435 -1.27 -19.56 9.13
C VAL A 435 -0.31 -20.59 8.55
N TRP A 436 0.41 -21.27 9.43
CA TRP A 436 1.39 -22.28 9.07
C TRP A 436 1.05 -23.61 9.74
N SER A 437 0.69 -24.59 8.94
CA SER A 437 0.42 -25.96 9.35
C SER A 437 0.54 -26.91 8.15
N ARG A 438 1.10 -28.10 8.38
CA ARG A 438 1.14 -29.18 7.38
C ARG A 438 -0.22 -29.85 7.23
N ASN A 439 -1.09 -29.71 8.25
CA ASN A 439 -2.45 -30.23 8.21
C ASN A 439 -3.38 -29.27 7.48
N GLY A 440 -3.79 -29.64 6.27
CA GLY A 440 -4.68 -28.80 5.44
C GLY A 440 -6.02 -28.47 6.11
N ASN A 441 -6.57 -29.34 6.95
CA ASN A 441 -7.80 -29.08 7.70
C ASN A 441 -7.57 -27.98 8.75
N THR A 442 -6.53 -28.11 9.57
CA THR A 442 -6.16 -27.11 10.58
C THR A 442 -5.89 -25.75 9.91
N ALA A 443 -5.07 -25.73 8.87
CA ALA A 443 -4.73 -24.53 8.13
C ALA A 443 -5.94 -23.83 7.52
N TYR A 444 -6.84 -24.58 6.87
CA TYR A 444 -8.07 -24.03 6.26
C TYR A 444 -9.03 -23.49 7.33
N ARG A 445 -9.27 -24.25 8.41
CA ARG A 445 -10.16 -23.82 9.49
C ARG A 445 -9.64 -22.57 10.20
N ALA A 446 -8.35 -22.49 10.47
CA ALA A 446 -7.72 -21.30 11.06
C ALA A 446 -7.86 -20.10 10.13
N GLY A 447 -7.57 -20.28 8.83
CA GLY A 447 -7.74 -19.22 7.83
C GLY A 447 -9.17 -18.69 7.74
N ARG A 448 -10.17 -19.56 7.98
CA ARG A 448 -11.60 -19.17 8.01
C ARG A 448 -12.02 -18.51 9.31
N ALA A 449 -11.38 -18.84 10.43
CA ALA A 449 -11.73 -18.32 11.76
C ALA A 449 -11.09 -16.97 12.08
N ILE A 450 -9.95 -16.66 11.46
CA ILE A 450 -9.25 -15.37 11.66
C ILE A 450 -10.05 -14.23 11.01
N GLN A 451 -10.26 -13.15 11.78
CA GLN A 451 -11.01 -11.97 11.36
C GLN A 451 -10.09 -10.96 10.66
N ALA A 452 -9.60 -11.33 9.48
CA ALA A 452 -8.77 -10.48 8.63
C ALA A 452 -9.26 -10.54 7.18
N GLY A 453 -9.06 -9.46 6.44
CA GLY A 453 -9.49 -9.38 5.04
C GLY A 453 -8.62 -10.17 4.08
N ARG A 454 -7.32 -10.34 4.41
CA ARG A 454 -6.39 -11.21 3.69
C ARG A 454 -5.77 -12.22 4.65
N VAL A 455 -5.91 -13.51 4.36
CA VAL A 455 -5.23 -14.56 5.11
C VAL A 455 -4.39 -15.41 4.15
N TRP A 456 -3.11 -15.56 4.46
CA TRP A 456 -2.21 -16.45 3.76
C TRP A 456 -2.08 -17.77 4.51
N VAL A 457 -2.11 -18.87 3.78
CA VAL A 457 -1.92 -20.21 4.33
C VAL A 457 -0.65 -20.80 3.73
N ASN A 458 0.32 -21.14 4.58
CA ASN A 458 1.64 -21.66 4.17
C ASN A 458 2.36 -20.75 3.17
N ASN A 459 2.13 -19.46 3.28
CA ASN A 459 2.68 -18.38 2.48
C ASN A 459 2.52 -17.06 3.24
N TYR A 460 3.18 -15.98 2.78
CA TYR A 460 2.97 -14.61 3.25
C TYR A 460 3.40 -13.61 2.17
N HIS A 461 2.92 -12.37 2.22
CA HIS A 461 3.28 -11.26 1.32
C HIS A 461 3.11 -11.52 -0.19
N ALA A 462 2.20 -12.42 -0.61
CA ALA A 462 1.82 -12.53 -2.00
C ALA A 462 0.61 -11.62 -2.30
N TYR A 463 0.76 -10.72 -3.29
CA TYR A 463 -0.24 -9.71 -3.63
C TYR A 463 -0.65 -9.76 -5.11
N PRO A 464 -1.21 -10.87 -5.62
CA PRO A 464 -1.61 -10.94 -7.01
C PRO A 464 -2.76 -9.96 -7.29
N ALA A 465 -2.68 -9.26 -8.42
CA ALA A 465 -3.64 -8.22 -8.80
C ALA A 465 -5.11 -8.70 -8.89
N HIS A 466 -5.31 -10.00 -9.16
CA HIS A 466 -6.63 -10.63 -9.25
C HIS A 466 -7.21 -11.13 -7.92
N ALA A 467 -6.55 -10.90 -6.79
CA ALA A 467 -7.02 -11.31 -5.47
C ALA A 467 -7.36 -10.09 -4.63
N ALA A 468 -8.60 -10.02 -4.14
CA ALA A 468 -9.10 -8.90 -3.35
C ALA A 468 -8.26 -8.68 -2.09
N PHE A 469 -7.96 -7.41 -1.80
CA PHE A 469 -7.22 -6.97 -0.63
C PHE A 469 -8.02 -5.92 0.14
N GLY A 470 -7.95 -5.91 1.46
CA GLY A 470 -8.59 -4.91 2.31
C GLY A 470 -8.87 -5.40 3.72
N GLY A 471 -9.15 -4.45 4.61
CA GLY A 471 -9.26 -4.70 6.04
C GLY A 471 -10.66 -5.10 6.52
N TYR A 472 -10.67 -5.76 7.70
CA TYR A 472 -11.81 -5.88 8.60
C TYR A 472 -11.61 -4.88 9.75
N LYS A 473 -12.62 -4.71 10.59
CA LYS A 473 -12.56 -3.89 11.82
C LYS A 473 -11.99 -2.48 11.53
N SER A 474 -10.99 -2.04 12.31
CA SER A 474 -10.36 -0.72 12.13
C SER A 474 -9.27 -0.67 11.05
N SER A 475 -9.09 -1.74 10.27
CA SER A 475 -8.09 -1.78 9.19
C SER A 475 -8.60 -1.29 7.85
N GLY A 476 -9.88 -0.93 7.72
CA GLY A 476 -10.33 -0.26 6.50
C GLY A 476 -11.75 -0.56 6.05
N ILE A 477 -12.09 0.07 4.92
CA ILE A 477 -13.40 -0.01 4.25
C ILE A 477 -13.17 -0.15 2.76
N GLY A 478 -13.88 -1.09 2.13
CA GLY A 478 -13.72 -1.40 0.71
C GLY A 478 -12.69 -2.48 0.44
N ARG A 479 -12.36 -2.64 -0.82
CA ARG A 479 -11.33 -3.59 -1.28
C ARG A 479 -10.49 -2.95 -2.37
N GLU A 480 -9.20 -3.24 -2.32
CA GLU A 480 -8.23 -2.96 -3.38
C GLU A 480 -8.02 -4.24 -4.20
N ASN A 481 -7.54 -4.11 -5.42
CA ASN A 481 -7.31 -5.21 -6.35
C ASN A 481 -8.59 -5.99 -6.72
N HIS A 482 -8.44 -7.07 -7.51
CA HIS A 482 -9.56 -7.84 -8.03
C HIS A 482 -10.55 -7.00 -8.88
N LEU A 483 -11.36 -7.67 -9.66
CA LEU A 483 -12.40 -7.03 -10.50
C LEU A 483 -13.36 -6.14 -9.69
N MET A 484 -13.66 -6.53 -8.44
CA MET A 484 -14.55 -5.77 -7.56
C MET A 484 -14.07 -4.34 -7.25
N MET A 485 -12.78 -4.04 -7.46
CA MET A 485 -12.28 -2.69 -7.26
C MET A 485 -12.85 -1.69 -8.27
N LEU A 486 -13.22 -2.13 -9.46
CA LEU A 486 -13.89 -1.28 -10.45
C LEU A 486 -15.21 -0.72 -9.92
N ASP A 487 -15.95 -1.47 -9.09
CA ASP A 487 -17.19 -1.03 -8.47
C ASP A 487 -17.00 0.19 -7.55
N HIS A 488 -15.78 0.35 -6.99
CA HIS A 488 -15.44 1.52 -6.20
C HIS A 488 -15.07 2.76 -7.01
N TYR A 489 -14.86 2.62 -8.32
CA TYR A 489 -14.52 3.70 -9.25
C TYR A 489 -15.60 3.95 -10.32
N GLN A 490 -16.74 3.28 -10.17
CA GLN A 490 -17.89 3.39 -11.06
C GLN A 490 -19.17 3.55 -10.23
N GLN A 491 -20.22 4.02 -10.90
CA GLN A 491 -21.58 4.00 -10.39
C GLN A 491 -22.47 3.21 -11.31
N THR A 492 -23.41 2.44 -10.74
CA THR A 492 -24.34 1.65 -11.52
C THR A 492 -25.59 2.47 -11.83
N LYS A 493 -25.87 2.66 -13.11
CA LYS A 493 -27.14 3.21 -13.58
C LYS A 493 -28.07 2.08 -13.98
N ASN A 494 -29.26 2.04 -13.40
CA ASN A 494 -30.36 1.23 -13.92
C ASN A 494 -31.15 2.05 -14.95
N LEU A 495 -31.31 1.50 -16.16
CA LEU A 495 -32.22 2.01 -17.17
C LEU A 495 -33.34 1.01 -17.36
N LEU A 496 -34.53 1.37 -16.92
CA LEU A 496 -35.76 0.60 -17.08
C LEU A 496 -36.48 1.03 -18.32
N VAL A 497 -36.63 0.12 -19.28
CA VAL A 497 -37.24 0.42 -20.60
C VAL A 497 -38.49 -0.43 -20.76
N SER A 498 -39.67 0.22 -20.84
CA SER A 498 -40.87 -0.43 -21.29
C SER A 498 -41.05 -0.13 -22.80
N TYR A 499 -41.40 -1.17 -23.56
CA TYR A 499 -41.78 -1.06 -24.96
C TYR A 499 -43.25 -1.42 -25.18
N SER A 500 -44.05 -1.47 -24.09
CA SER A 500 -45.49 -1.50 -24.15
C SER A 500 -46.08 -0.15 -24.64
N GLU A 501 -47.09 -0.22 -25.48
CA GLU A 501 -47.90 0.94 -25.91
C GLU A 501 -49.12 1.14 -25.00
N ASP A 502 -49.35 0.27 -24.04
CA ASP A 502 -50.48 0.33 -23.12
C ASP A 502 -50.36 1.46 -22.11
N LYS A 503 -51.55 1.90 -21.62
CA LYS A 503 -51.61 2.93 -20.57
C LYS A 503 -50.97 2.39 -19.28
N LEU A 504 -50.32 3.25 -18.50
CA LEU A 504 -49.84 2.91 -17.17
C LEU A 504 -50.96 2.57 -16.17
N GLY A 505 -52.19 3.04 -16.42
CA GLY A 505 -53.41 2.67 -15.68
C GLY A 505 -53.58 3.30 -14.30
N PHE A 506 -52.77 4.31 -13.95
CA PHE A 506 -52.85 4.96 -12.66
C PHE A 506 -53.77 6.21 -12.61
N PHE A 507 -54.07 6.83 -13.75
CA PHE A 507 -54.89 8.04 -13.83
C PHE A 507 -55.85 8.00 -15.01
#